data_08bbdb3b4aa45dbd2cbf1871fd92d89b
#
_entry.id   08bbdb3b4aa45dbd2cbf1871fd92d89b
#
_cell.length_a   1.000
_cell.length_b   1.000
_cell.length_c   1.000
_cell.angle_alpha   90.00
_cell.angle_beta   90.00
_cell.angle_gamma   90.00
#
_symmetry.space_group_name_H-M   'P 1'
#
loop_
_entity.id
_entity.type
_entity.pdbx_description
1 polymer ?
#
loop_
_entity_poly.entity_id
_entity_poly.type
_entity_poly.pdbx_seq_one_letter_code
_entity_poly.pdbx_strand_id
1 'polypeptide(L)'
;EMQVGIGEDSRPSFMDEYLSVAGNAGGALDDYWEAIYRHPRLMGGAIWDFVSPGLTERIRQVDDLSPFHTPAHLMGNARLVKEGKNTVLDLNGHDQWVEVYRADNVELNSNELTLTCRIYPRKLVSSCGSFITKGNYQFGLQQRGKDKLEFYIYTDKKHSVCASLPTDWEYNWHQVTCVYDGQKMSIYIDGAEKASTQASGNIRNFPYPVNIGRNAETHGQETSVYICDAQMDEVGIFAKALTSSFHPEEAALWLDFEQETENGTFYSYGIGARTYGSIWPDRSVQPEMRQMKKTGQPLSF
;
A
#
# COMPACT_ATOMS: atom_id res chain seq x y z
N GLU A 1 -28.44 -17.43 7.59
CA GLU A 1 -27.95 -17.95 8.90
C GLU A 1 -29.00 -17.85 10.01
N MET A 2 -29.74 -16.75 10.14
CA MET A 2 -30.90 -16.71 11.04
C MET A 2 -31.93 -17.82 10.74
N GLN A 3 -32.15 -18.17 9.48
CA GLN A 3 -33.10 -19.22 9.09
C GLN A 3 -32.72 -20.59 9.64
N VAL A 4 -31.46 -20.92 9.79
CA VAL A 4 -30.98 -22.18 10.38
C VAL A 4 -31.28 -22.25 11.87
N GLY A 5 -31.17 -21.12 12.59
CA GLY A 5 -31.45 -21.05 14.04
C GLY A 5 -32.92 -21.23 14.41
N ILE A 6 -33.85 -20.84 13.53
CA ILE A 6 -35.30 -20.89 13.77
C ILE A 6 -36.01 -22.08 13.15
N GLY A 7 -35.29 -22.99 12.49
CA GLY A 7 -35.88 -24.22 11.92
C GLY A 7 -36.33 -25.23 12.98
N GLU A 8 -37.16 -26.19 12.58
CA GLU A 8 -37.69 -27.24 13.47
C GLU A 8 -36.66 -28.32 13.84
N ASP A 9 -35.48 -28.32 13.24
CA ASP A 9 -34.41 -29.27 13.52
C ASP A 9 -33.85 -29.05 14.95
N SER A 10 -33.82 -30.09 15.76
CA SER A 10 -33.36 -30.05 17.15
C SER A 10 -31.83 -30.15 17.28
N ARG A 11 -31.11 -30.44 16.20
CA ARG A 11 -29.66 -30.58 16.25
C ARG A 11 -29.00 -29.21 16.43
N PRO A 12 -27.95 -29.14 17.23
CA PRO A 12 -27.16 -27.89 17.37
C PRO A 12 -26.55 -27.53 16.02
N SER A 13 -26.41 -26.21 15.78
CA SER A 13 -25.79 -25.64 14.59
C SER A 13 -24.54 -24.84 14.97
N PHE A 14 -23.46 -25.13 14.29
CA PHE A 14 -22.19 -24.42 14.45
C PHE A 14 -21.72 -23.91 13.08
N MET A 15 -21.29 -22.67 13.00
CA MET A 15 -20.70 -22.12 11.77
C MET A 15 -19.22 -22.51 11.75
N ASP A 16 -18.83 -23.34 10.78
CA ASP A 16 -17.43 -23.77 10.61
C ASP A 16 -16.53 -22.63 10.13
N GLU A 17 -17.13 -21.61 9.53
CA GLU A 17 -16.47 -20.37 9.13
C GLU A 17 -17.43 -19.19 9.22
N TYR A 18 -17.05 -18.14 9.96
CA TYR A 18 -17.77 -16.88 9.95
C TYR A 18 -16.79 -15.71 10.12
N LEU A 19 -17.25 -14.50 9.84
CA LEU A 19 -16.46 -13.29 9.96
C LEU A 19 -15.14 -13.38 9.15
N SER A 20 -15.25 -13.71 7.85
CA SER A 20 -14.10 -13.78 6.96
C SER A 20 -13.37 -12.44 6.93
N VAL A 21 -12.24 -12.36 7.62
CA VAL A 21 -11.44 -11.13 7.75
C VAL A 21 -10.43 -11.06 6.62
N ALA A 22 -10.78 -10.34 5.56
CA ALA A 22 -9.86 -9.99 4.49
C ALA A 22 -9.56 -8.48 4.57
N GLY A 23 -8.38 -8.13 5.04
CA GLY A 23 -8.07 -6.74 5.39
C GLY A 23 -8.92 -6.28 6.59
N ASN A 24 -9.40 -5.06 6.58
CA ASN A 24 -10.24 -4.48 7.64
C ASN A 24 -11.73 -4.79 7.39
N ALA A 25 -12.10 -6.07 7.29
CA ALA A 25 -13.45 -6.51 6.92
C ALA A 25 -14.26 -7.15 8.06
N GLY A 26 -13.68 -7.32 9.24
CA GLY A 26 -14.30 -7.97 10.38
C GLY A 26 -15.30 -7.07 11.12
N GLY A 27 -16.50 -6.87 10.56
CA GLY A 27 -17.57 -6.11 11.20
C GLY A 27 -18.71 -6.95 11.74
N ALA A 28 -19.67 -6.30 12.43
CA ALA A 28 -20.94 -6.90 12.89
C ALA A 28 -20.79 -8.11 13.83
N LEU A 29 -19.66 -8.26 14.54
CA LEU A 29 -19.43 -9.38 15.43
C LEU A 29 -20.47 -9.44 16.56
N ASP A 30 -20.87 -8.30 17.09
CA ASP A 30 -21.89 -8.18 18.12
C ASP A 30 -23.24 -8.71 17.61
N ASP A 31 -23.62 -8.42 16.35
CA ASP A 31 -24.85 -8.88 15.73
C ASP A 31 -24.88 -10.41 15.56
N TYR A 32 -23.74 -11.02 15.20
CA TYR A 32 -23.62 -12.50 15.16
C TYR A 32 -23.85 -13.11 16.54
N TRP A 33 -23.20 -12.56 17.58
CA TRP A 33 -23.33 -13.11 18.92
C TRP A 33 -24.70 -12.82 19.54
N GLU A 34 -25.31 -11.69 19.24
CA GLU A 34 -26.69 -11.43 19.64
C GLU A 34 -27.66 -12.48 19.04
N ALA A 35 -27.49 -12.81 17.76
CA ALA A 35 -28.29 -13.86 17.12
C ALA A 35 -28.01 -15.26 17.74
N ILE A 36 -26.74 -15.58 18.02
CA ILE A 36 -26.34 -16.84 18.65
C ILE A 36 -26.98 -16.99 20.02
N TYR A 37 -26.91 -15.99 20.87
CA TYR A 37 -27.50 -16.03 22.20
C TYR A 37 -29.03 -16.07 22.19
N ARG A 38 -29.67 -15.49 21.16
CA ARG A 38 -31.13 -15.49 21.03
C ARG A 38 -31.71 -16.84 20.61
N HIS A 39 -30.93 -17.68 19.96
CA HIS A 39 -31.40 -18.94 19.39
C HIS A 39 -30.69 -20.15 19.99
N PRO A 40 -31.39 -20.99 20.82
CA PRO A 40 -30.75 -22.10 21.56
C PRO A 40 -30.03 -23.13 20.71
N ARG A 41 -30.36 -23.23 19.43
CA ARG A 41 -29.68 -24.13 18.49
C ARG A 41 -28.31 -23.64 18.03
N LEU A 42 -28.09 -22.34 18.07
CA LEU A 42 -26.83 -21.76 17.60
C LEU A 42 -25.78 -21.90 18.68
N MET A 43 -24.72 -22.64 18.41
CA MET A 43 -23.62 -22.91 19.35
C MET A 43 -22.46 -21.90 19.22
N GLY A 44 -22.44 -21.12 18.16
CA GLY A 44 -21.33 -20.25 17.83
C GLY A 44 -20.69 -20.60 16.49
N GLY A 45 -19.44 -20.26 16.32
CA GLY A 45 -18.71 -20.51 15.09
C GLY A 45 -17.21 -20.31 15.24
N ALA A 46 -16.46 -20.68 14.20
CA ALA A 46 -15.04 -20.40 14.06
C ALA A 46 -14.79 -19.20 13.16
N ILE A 47 -14.00 -18.25 13.64
CA ILE A 47 -13.62 -17.06 12.87
C ILE A 47 -12.62 -17.47 11.79
N TRP A 48 -12.87 -17.05 10.55
CA TRP A 48 -11.96 -17.22 9.44
C TRP A 48 -11.31 -15.87 9.07
N ASP A 49 -10.09 -15.55 9.45
CA ASP A 49 -9.14 -16.38 10.17
C ASP A 49 -8.74 -15.66 11.48
N PHE A 50 -8.36 -16.40 12.51
CA PHE A 50 -7.93 -15.78 13.74
C PHE A 50 -6.50 -15.24 13.63
N VAL A 51 -5.60 -16.03 13.04
CA VAL A 51 -4.19 -15.65 12.76
C VAL A 51 -3.94 -15.77 11.28
N SER A 52 -3.46 -14.70 10.66
CA SER A 52 -3.07 -14.72 9.25
C SER A 52 -2.12 -15.88 8.95
N PRO A 53 -2.46 -16.76 8.01
CA PRO A 53 -1.56 -17.82 7.57
C PRO A 53 -0.47 -17.18 6.72
N GLY A 54 0.73 -17.06 7.24
CA GLY A 54 1.86 -16.49 6.53
C GLY A 54 3.16 -17.13 6.96
N LEU A 55 4.07 -17.28 6.02
CA LEU A 55 5.44 -17.68 6.28
C LEU A 55 6.28 -16.41 6.47
N THR A 56 7.15 -16.46 7.44
CA THR A 56 8.12 -15.38 7.69
C THR A 56 9.40 -15.71 6.94
N GLU A 57 9.81 -14.82 6.06
CA GLU A 57 11.06 -14.91 5.33
C GLU A 57 11.97 -13.75 5.68
N ARG A 58 13.28 -14.01 5.72
CA ARG A 58 14.26 -12.92 5.78
C ARG A 58 14.38 -12.30 4.40
N ILE A 59 14.34 -10.98 4.36
CA ILE A 59 14.42 -10.22 3.12
C ILE A 59 15.36 -9.04 3.29
N ARG A 60 16.02 -8.66 2.21
CA ARG A 60 16.77 -7.41 2.14
C ARG A 60 15.81 -6.23 2.17
N GLN A 61 16.21 -5.18 2.81
CA GLN A 61 15.45 -3.94 2.92
C GLN A 61 16.35 -2.73 2.79
N VAL A 62 15.77 -1.60 2.47
CA VAL A 62 16.39 -0.28 2.58
C VAL A 62 15.76 0.47 3.76
N ASP A 63 16.56 1.34 4.35
CA ASP A 63 16.10 2.13 5.49
C ASP A 63 15.31 3.34 5.03
N ASP A 64 14.18 3.58 5.70
CA ASP A 64 13.45 4.83 5.61
C ASP A 64 14.13 5.88 6.49
N LEU A 65 14.62 6.95 5.87
CA LEU A 65 15.30 8.04 6.57
C LEU A 65 14.33 9.09 7.15
N SER A 66 13.02 8.88 6.98
CA SER A 66 12.01 9.69 7.67
C SER A 66 12.03 9.39 9.18
N PRO A 67 11.39 10.23 10.02
CA PRO A 67 11.29 9.97 11.46
C PRO A 67 10.57 8.67 11.83
N PHE A 68 9.94 8.02 10.87
CA PHE A 68 9.15 6.80 11.12
C PHE A 68 9.97 5.52 10.97
N HIS A 69 11.10 5.55 10.24
CA HIS A 69 11.99 4.40 10.03
C HIS A 69 11.25 3.15 9.57
N THR A 70 10.30 3.30 8.66
CA THR A 70 9.46 2.20 8.16
C THR A 70 10.26 1.33 7.19
N PRO A 71 10.39 0.00 7.42
CA PRO A 71 11.16 -0.85 6.52
C PRO A 71 10.60 -0.88 5.10
N ALA A 72 11.45 -0.73 4.11
CA ALA A 72 11.12 -0.87 2.70
C ALA A 72 11.79 -2.12 2.12
N HIS A 73 11.00 -3.13 1.76
CA HIS A 73 11.48 -4.46 1.38
C HIS A 73 11.84 -4.53 -0.12
N LEU A 74 13.03 -5.04 -0.43
CA LEU A 74 13.49 -5.29 -1.80
C LEU A 74 12.89 -6.61 -2.32
N MET A 75 11.85 -6.52 -3.12
CA MET A 75 11.08 -7.65 -3.59
C MET A 75 11.55 -8.13 -4.97
N GLY A 76 11.32 -9.42 -5.28
CA GLY A 76 11.68 -10.00 -6.58
C GLY A 76 13.17 -9.91 -6.91
N ASN A 77 14.04 -9.91 -5.89
CA ASN A 77 15.48 -9.68 -6.04
C ASN A 77 15.84 -8.31 -6.64
N ALA A 78 15.05 -7.28 -6.34
CA ALA A 78 15.39 -5.90 -6.65
C ALA A 78 16.81 -5.58 -6.16
N ARG A 79 17.55 -4.78 -6.91
CA ARG A 79 18.98 -4.56 -6.68
C ARG A 79 19.26 -3.10 -6.43
N LEU A 80 20.25 -2.86 -5.57
CA LEU A 80 20.90 -1.58 -5.47
C LEU A 80 22.19 -1.62 -6.31
N VAL A 81 22.36 -0.62 -7.18
CA VAL A 81 23.51 -0.51 -8.07
C VAL A 81 24.24 0.81 -7.87
N LYS A 82 25.55 0.78 -7.96
CA LYS A 82 26.36 1.99 -7.85
C LYS A 82 26.32 2.81 -9.14
N GLU A 83 26.03 4.09 -9.02
CA GLU A 83 26.09 5.06 -10.08
C GLU A 83 26.99 6.24 -9.65
N GLY A 84 28.25 6.17 -10.06
CA GLY A 84 29.26 7.12 -9.60
C GLY A 84 29.53 7.00 -8.10
N LYS A 85 29.13 8.02 -7.34
CA LYS A 85 29.25 8.03 -5.86
C LYS A 85 27.97 7.61 -5.15
N ASN A 86 26.82 7.61 -5.86
CA ASN A 86 25.52 7.25 -5.31
C ASN A 86 25.24 5.75 -5.51
N THR A 87 24.29 5.25 -4.75
CA THR A 87 23.68 3.94 -4.95
C THR A 87 22.20 4.16 -5.26
N VAL A 88 21.67 3.46 -6.25
CA VAL A 88 20.31 3.66 -6.73
C VAL A 88 19.57 2.34 -6.82
N LEU A 89 18.25 2.37 -6.70
CA LEU A 89 17.40 1.23 -6.95
C LEU A 89 17.38 0.90 -8.44
N ASP A 90 17.61 -0.36 -8.80
CA ASP A 90 17.53 -0.85 -10.18
C ASP A 90 16.39 -1.87 -10.32
N LEU A 91 15.43 -1.57 -11.22
CA LEU A 91 14.22 -2.35 -11.45
C LEU A 91 14.16 -2.83 -12.90
N ASN A 92 13.95 -4.13 -13.10
CA ASN A 92 14.06 -4.79 -14.41
C ASN A 92 12.79 -4.79 -15.28
N GLY A 93 11.70 -4.20 -14.80
CA GLY A 93 10.43 -4.16 -15.54
C GLY A 93 9.64 -5.47 -15.60
N HIS A 94 9.99 -6.48 -14.79
CA HIS A 94 9.36 -7.79 -14.82
C HIS A 94 8.81 -8.24 -13.46
N ASP A 95 9.68 -8.36 -12.46
CA ASP A 95 9.37 -8.98 -11.18
C ASP A 95 10.02 -8.30 -9.97
N GLN A 96 10.56 -7.10 -10.16
CA GLN A 96 11.28 -6.34 -9.13
C GLN A 96 10.53 -5.09 -8.71
N TRP A 97 10.44 -4.87 -7.40
CA TRP A 97 9.85 -3.67 -6.82
C TRP A 97 10.33 -3.48 -5.38
N VAL A 98 10.02 -2.33 -4.80
CA VAL A 98 10.14 -2.13 -3.35
C VAL A 98 8.74 -2.02 -2.76
N GLU A 99 8.52 -2.69 -1.64
CA GLU A 99 7.25 -2.67 -0.93
C GLU A 99 7.43 -2.15 0.48
N VAL A 100 6.65 -1.12 0.82
CA VAL A 100 6.52 -0.60 2.18
C VAL A 100 5.19 -1.08 2.73
N TYR A 101 5.28 -2.05 3.61
CA TYR A 101 4.16 -2.73 4.19
C TYR A 101 3.78 -2.16 5.55
N ARG A 102 2.48 -1.97 5.81
CA ARG A 102 1.95 -1.44 7.07
C ARG A 102 2.58 -0.09 7.45
N ALA A 103 2.64 0.80 6.51
CA ALA A 103 3.16 2.12 6.71
C ALA A 103 2.05 3.07 7.21
N ASP A 104 1.77 3.05 8.52
CA ASP A 104 0.77 3.92 9.14
C ASP A 104 1.08 5.41 8.89
N ASN A 105 2.36 5.74 8.75
CA ASN A 105 2.86 7.07 8.40
C ASN A 105 2.48 7.54 6.99
N VAL A 106 2.17 6.62 6.07
CA VAL A 106 1.64 6.94 4.74
C VAL A 106 0.15 6.65 4.59
N GLU A 107 -0.54 6.35 5.68
CA GLU A 107 -1.99 6.36 5.76
C GLU A 107 -2.49 7.81 5.85
N LEU A 108 -2.32 8.51 4.74
CA LEU A 108 -2.58 9.95 4.67
C LEU A 108 -4.09 10.20 4.57
N ASN A 109 -4.69 10.66 5.64
CA ASN A 109 -6.00 11.31 5.62
C ASN A 109 -5.80 12.84 5.55
N SER A 110 -5.16 13.27 4.48
CA SER A 110 -4.75 14.65 4.26
C SER A 110 -5.38 15.22 2.99
N ASN A 111 -5.51 16.51 2.94
CA ASN A 111 -5.83 17.26 1.73
C ASN A 111 -4.57 17.81 1.04
N GLU A 112 -3.39 17.37 1.47
CA GLU A 112 -2.12 17.71 0.84
C GLU A 112 -1.29 16.45 0.63
N LEU A 113 -0.53 16.42 -0.46
CA LEU A 113 0.38 15.32 -0.80
C LEU A 113 1.50 15.83 -1.70
N THR A 114 2.72 15.41 -1.41
CA THR A 114 3.82 15.47 -2.37
C THR A 114 4.39 14.08 -2.58
N LEU A 115 4.52 13.67 -3.83
CA LEU A 115 5.34 12.54 -4.27
C LEU A 115 6.53 13.10 -5.03
N THR A 116 7.74 12.68 -4.68
CA THR A 116 8.95 13.09 -5.38
C THR A 116 9.89 11.91 -5.60
N CYS A 117 10.60 11.88 -6.70
CA CYS A 117 11.67 10.92 -6.95
C CYS A 117 12.60 11.42 -8.06
N ARG A 118 13.84 10.95 -8.02
CA ARG A 118 14.73 10.92 -9.19
C ARG A 118 14.50 9.62 -9.92
N ILE A 119 14.40 9.69 -11.23
CA ILE A 119 14.06 8.54 -12.06
C ILE A 119 14.89 8.53 -13.34
N TYR A 120 15.41 7.36 -13.69
CA TYR A 120 16.05 7.07 -14.96
C TYR A 120 15.24 6.00 -15.67
N PRO A 121 14.19 6.38 -16.43
CA PRO A 121 13.33 5.43 -17.10
C PRO A 121 14.09 4.80 -18.26
N ARG A 122 13.99 3.48 -18.38
CA ARG A 122 14.52 2.76 -19.55
C ARG A 122 13.41 2.57 -20.58
N LYS A 123 12.74 1.45 -20.54
CA LYS A 123 11.72 1.16 -21.54
C LYS A 123 10.38 0.87 -20.89
N LEU A 124 9.32 1.44 -21.42
CA LEU A 124 7.97 1.05 -21.00
C LEU A 124 7.67 -0.38 -21.48
N VAL A 125 7.53 -1.32 -20.55
CA VAL A 125 7.33 -2.75 -20.83
C VAL A 125 5.86 -3.11 -21.05
N SER A 126 4.93 -2.23 -20.65
CA SER A 126 3.49 -2.43 -20.82
C SER A 126 2.77 -1.11 -21.16
N SER A 127 1.46 -1.09 -21.09
CA SER A 127 0.68 0.14 -21.30
C SER A 127 0.83 1.18 -20.18
N CYS A 128 1.38 0.76 -19.03
CA CYS A 128 1.59 1.59 -17.86
C CYS A 128 2.81 1.09 -17.08
N GLY A 129 3.63 1.99 -16.57
CA GLY A 129 4.75 1.71 -15.66
C GLY A 129 4.60 2.56 -14.40
N SER A 130 4.39 1.94 -13.26
CA SER A 130 4.16 2.64 -12.00
C SER A 130 5.47 2.91 -11.29
N PHE A 131 5.65 4.12 -10.79
CA PHE A 131 6.84 4.56 -10.07
C PHE A 131 6.62 4.57 -8.56
N ILE A 132 5.63 5.32 -8.08
CA ILE A 132 5.23 5.39 -6.68
C ILE A 132 3.72 5.22 -6.62
N THR A 133 3.22 4.21 -5.92
CA THR A 133 1.78 3.99 -5.82
C THR A 133 1.36 3.51 -4.42
N LYS A 134 0.12 3.80 -4.07
CA LYS A 134 -0.59 3.19 -2.94
C LYS A 134 -1.97 2.74 -3.42
N GLY A 135 -1.97 1.74 -4.32
CA GLY A 135 -3.16 1.19 -4.97
C GLY A 135 -3.86 2.14 -5.94
N ASN A 136 -4.92 1.66 -6.59
CA ASN A 136 -5.66 2.44 -7.59
C ASN A 136 -6.60 3.48 -6.99
N TYR A 137 -6.94 3.31 -5.69
CA TYR A 137 -7.97 4.12 -5.02
C TYR A 137 -7.41 5.07 -3.95
N GLN A 138 -6.09 5.28 -3.93
CA GLN A 138 -5.50 6.23 -3.01
C GLN A 138 -4.65 7.28 -3.75
N PHE A 139 -3.43 6.94 -4.15
CA PHE A 139 -2.59 7.84 -4.96
C PHE A 139 -1.55 7.09 -5.77
N GLY A 140 -1.03 7.73 -6.81
CA GLY A 140 0.11 7.20 -7.54
C GLY A 140 0.65 8.12 -8.61
N LEU A 141 1.93 7.87 -8.91
CA LEU A 141 2.71 8.43 -10.00
C LEU A 141 3.09 7.30 -10.94
N GLN A 142 2.72 7.43 -12.21
CA GLN A 142 2.95 6.39 -13.22
C GLN A 142 3.15 6.97 -14.62
N GLN A 143 3.95 6.29 -15.44
CA GLN A 143 3.96 6.53 -16.87
C GLN A 143 2.76 5.82 -17.51
N ARG A 144 2.03 6.52 -18.35
CA ARG A 144 0.86 6.00 -19.05
C ARG A 144 1.01 6.15 -20.56
N GLY A 145 1.13 5.03 -21.24
CA GLY A 145 1.51 5.03 -22.64
C GLY A 145 2.94 5.53 -22.82
N LYS A 146 3.31 5.85 -24.07
CA LYS A 146 4.69 6.22 -24.41
C LYS A 146 5.00 7.70 -24.17
N ASP A 147 4.00 8.52 -23.91
CA ASP A 147 4.10 9.98 -24.03
C ASP A 147 3.59 10.74 -22.80
N LYS A 148 3.08 10.05 -21.77
CA LYS A 148 2.44 10.72 -20.63
C LYS A 148 2.92 10.22 -19.29
N LEU A 149 3.07 11.16 -18.36
CA LEU A 149 3.19 10.94 -16.94
C LEU A 149 1.86 11.28 -16.27
N GLU A 150 1.29 10.38 -15.49
CA GLU A 150 0.04 10.57 -14.74
C GLU A 150 0.33 10.63 -13.25
N PHE A 151 -0.18 11.66 -12.60
CA PHE A 151 -0.36 11.74 -11.17
C PHE A 151 -1.84 11.64 -10.84
N TYR A 152 -2.23 10.73 -9.95
CA TYR A 152 -3.61 10.58 -9.51
C TYR A 152 -3.74 10.53 -8.00
N ILE A 153 -4.89 11.00 -7.52
CA ILE A 153 -5.36 10.84 -6.15
C ILE A 153 -6.83 10.42 -6.17
N TYR A 154 -7.28 9.83 -5.08
CA TYR A 154 -8.67 9.46 -4.90
C TYR A 154 -9.24 10.16 -3.66
N THR A 155 -10.24 11.01 -3.85
CA THR A 155 -10.98 11.67 -2.77
C THR A 155 -12.40 11.06 -2.70
N ASP A 156 -13.45 11.77 -3.06
CA ASP A 156 -14.78 11.22 -3.35
C ASP A 156 -14.81 10.47 -4.68
N LYS A 157 -13.92 10.85 -5.59
CA LYS A 157 -13.71 10.26 -6.92
C LYS A 157 -12.22 10.30 -7.27
N LYS A 158 -11.86 9.66 -8.38
CA LYS A 158 -10.51 9.78 -8.94
C LYS A 158 -10.31 11.17 -9.54
N HIS A 159 -9.23 11.83 -9.14
CA HIS A 159 -8.67 13.00 -9.81
C HIS A 159 -7.35 12.59 -10.44
N SER A 160 -7.07 13.07 -11.65
CA SER A 160 -5.77 12.83 -12.28
C SER A 160 -5.35 14.01 -13.14
N VAL A 161 -4.05 14.22 -13.23
CA VAL A 161 -3.40 15.17 -14.12
C VAL A 161 -2.35 14.42 -14.93
N CYS A 162 -2.24 14.76 -16.22
CA CYS A 162 -1.27 14.14 -17.11
C CYS A 162 -0.37 15.20 -17.71
N ALA A 163 0.94 15.00 -17.64
CA ALA A 163 1.95 15.80 -18.32
C ALA A 163 2.52 15.04 -19.51
N SER A 164 2.88 15.75 -20.59
CA SER A 164 3.66 15.16 -21.67
C SER A 164 5.09 14.90 -21.20
N LEU A 165 5.63 13.74 -21.56
CA LEU A 165 7.02 13.40 -21.26
C LEU A 165 7.98 14.27 -22.07
N PRO A 166 9.14 14.64 -21.54
CA PRO A 166 10.23 15.25 -22.30
C PRO A 166 10.68 14.34 -23.45
N THR A 167 11.25 14.93 -24.48
CA THR A 167 11.77 14.18 -25.64
C THR A 167 12.96 13.29 -25.31
N ASP A 168 13.68 13.62 -24.24
CA ASP A 168 14.81 12.90 -23.67
C ASP A 168 14.45 12.08 -22.44
N TRP A 169 13.18 11.71 -22.26
CA TRP A 169 12.68 10.98 -21.11
C TRP A 169 13.40 9.66 -20.86
N GLU A 170 13.57 8.86 -21.90
CA GLU A 170 14.21 7.55 -21.76
C GLU A 170 15.73 7.69 -21.66
N TYR A 171 16.35 6.92 -20.77
CA TYR A 171 17.81 6.82 -20.56
C TYR A 171 18.48 8.13 -20.09
N ASN A 172 17.71 8.98 -19.42
CA ASN A 172 18.22 10.17 -18.71
C ASN A 172 17.58 10.27 -17.33
N TRP A 173 18.30 10.89 -16.41
CA TRP A 173 17.78 11.20 -15.09
C TRP A 173 16.86 12.40 -15.13
N HIS A 174 15.70 12.27 -14.51
CA HIS A 174 14.73 13.32 -14.32
C HIS A 174 14.31 13.41 -12.85
N GLN A 175 14.16 14.62 -12.35
CA GLN A 175 13.50 14.88 -11.08
C GLN A 175 12.02 15.06 -11.33
N VAL A 176 11.20 14.19 -10.77
CA VAL A 176 9.74 14.29 -10.85
C VAL A 176 9.17 14.66 -9.49
N THR A 177 8.29 15.66 -9.46
CA THR A 177 7.55 16.06 -8.27
C THR A 177 6.08 16.22 -8.61
N CYS A 178 5.23 15.57 -7.84
CA CYS A 178 3.77 15.65 -7.96
C CYS A 178 3.22 16.26 -6.67
N VAL A 179 2.42 17.30 -6.79
CA VAL A 179 1.89 18.06 -5.65
C VAL A 179 0.39 18.14 -5.71
N TYR A 180 -0.25 17.87 -4.59
CA TYR A 180 -1.64 18.22 -4.33
C TYR A 180 -1.71 19.14 -3.10
N ASP A 181 -2.31 20.32 -3.25
CA ASP A 181 -2.37 21.37 -2.22
C ASP A 181 -3.77 21.58 -1.63
N GLY A 182 -4.67 20.63 -1.86
CA GLY A 182 -6.08 20.72 -1.44
C GLY A 182 -7.00 21.39 -2.45
N GLN A 183 -6.44 22.07 -3.45
CA GLN A 183 -7.20 22.79 -4.49
C GLN A 183 -6.73 22.45 -5.90
N LYS A 184 -5.45 22.14 -6.06
CA LYS A 184 -4.79 21.90 -7.33
C LYS A 184 -3.86 20.71 -7.25
N MET A 185 -3.83 19.91 -8.30
CA MET A 185 -2.80 18.91 -8.57
C MET A 185 -1.84 19.42 -9.63
N SER A 186 -0.55 19.23 -9.44
CA SER A 186 0.49 19.64 -10.40
C SER A 186 1.56 18.58 -10.55
N ILE A 187 2.12 18.48 -11.76
CA ILE A 187 3.30 17.68 -12.08
C ILE A 187 4.44 18.61 -12.47
N TYR A 188 5.57 18.44 -11.82
CA TYR A 188 6.83 19.11 -12.15
C TYR A 188 7.81 18.06 -12.68
N ILE A 189 8.52 18.37 -13.74
CA ILE A 189 9.63 17.60 -14.27
C ILE A 189 10.82 18.57 -14.38
N ASP A 190 11.93 18.21 -13.75
CA ASP A 190 13.16 18.99 -13.69
C ASP A 190 12.92 20.44 -13.20
N GLY A 191 12.10 20.55 -12.16
CA GLY A 191 11.74 21.81 -11.50
C GLY A 191 10.70 22.67 -12.25
N ALA A 192 10.29 22.28 -13.46
CA ALA A 192 9.31 23.03 -14.24
C ALA A 192 7.91 22.41 -14.15
N GLU A 193 6.87 23.21 -13.82
CA GLU A 193 5.47 22.74 -13.88
C GLU A 193 5.11 22.40 -15.32
N LYS A 194 4.75 21.14 -15.57
CA LYS A 194 4.40 20.62 -16.90
C LYS A 194 2.89 20.50 -17.10
N ALA A 195 2.15 20.25 -16.02
CA ALA A 195 0.69 20.17 -16.08
C ALA A 195 0.09 20.44 -14.72
N SER A 196 -1.13 20.93 -14.70
CA SER A 196 -1.93 21.04 -13.47
C SER A 196 -3.43 20.94 -13.75
N THR A 197 -4.20 20.58 -12.72
CA THR A 197 -5.67 20.51 -12.76
C THR A 197 -6.26 20.82 -11.39
N GLN A 198 -7.51 21.26 -11.34
CA GLN A 198 -8.21 21.47 -10.08
C GLN A 198 -8.64 20.13 -9.48
N ALA A 199 -8.46 19.97 -8.18
CA ALA A 199 -8.91 18.85 -7.38
C ALA A 199 -9.22 19.34 -5.97
N SER A 200 -10.08 18.64 -5.23
CA SER A 200 -10.42 19.00 -3.87
C SER A 200 -10.81 17.78 -3.04
N GLY A 201 -10.79 17.93 -1.73
CA GLY A 201 -11.18 16.93 -0.76
C GLY A 201 -9.99 16.19 -0.14
N ASN A 202 -10.27 15.45 0.92
CA ASN A 202 -9.26 14.62 1.58
C ASN A 202 -9.01 13.36 0.77
N ILE A 203 -7.74 12.97 0.66
CA ILE A 203 -7.33 11.72 0.04
C ILE A 203 -7.90 10.57 0.87
N ARG A 204 -8.56 9.62 0.22
CA ARG A 204 -9.02 8.39 0.87
C ARG A 204 -7.85 7.59 1.40
N ASN A 205 -8.08 6.96 2.54
CA ASN A 205 -7.13 6.05 3.13
C ASN A 205 -7.61 4.60 2.96
N PHE A 206 -6.72 3.75 2.44
CA PHE A 206 -6.90 2.32 2.31
C PHE A 206 -5.68 1.59 2.85
N PRO A 207 -5.84 0.37 3.39
CA PRO A 207 -4.73 -0.42 3.94
C PRO A 207 -3.87 -1.06 2.84
N TYR A 208 -3.62 -0.31 1.76
CA TYR A 208 -2.74 -0.76 0.68
C TYR A 208 -1.27 -0.56 1.05
N PRO A 209 -0.38 -1.45 0.62
CA PRO A 209 1.05 -1.19 0.70
C PRO A 209 1.44 -0.04 -0.22
N VAL A 210 2.49 0.70 0.16
CA VAL A 210 3.19 1.56 -0.80
C VAL A 210 4.09 0.69 -1.64
N ASN A 211 4.04 0.89 -2.95
CA ASN A 211 4.89 0.19 -3.90
C ASN A 211 5.74 1.19 -4.69
N ILE A 212 7.02 0.90 -4.82
CA ILE A 212 7.94 1.59 -5.71
C ILE A 212 8.27 0.63 -6.86
N GLY A 213 7.96 1.05 -8.09
CA GLY A 213 8.20 0.25 -9.28
C GLY A 213 7.05 -0.62 -9.75
N ARG A 214 5.94 -0.66 -9.05
CA ARG A 214 4.72 -1.35 -9.47
C ARG A 214 3.46 -0.73 -8.86
N ASN A 215 2.29 -1.25 -9.23
CA ASN A 215 1.03 -0.97 -8.51
C ASN A 215 0.40 -2.28 -8.01
N ALA A 216 0.13 -2.36 -6.72
CA ALA A 216 -0.55 -3.47 -6.08
C ALA A 216 -1.41 -2.97 -4.91
N GLU A 217 -2.50 -3.67 -4.64
CA GLU A 217 -3.46 -3.32 -3.57
C GLU A 217 -3.38 -4.29 -2.38
N THR A 218 -2.60 -5.36 -2.54
CA THR A 218 -2.45 -6.36 -1.49
C THR A 218 -0.96 -6.56 -1.20
N HIS A 219 -0.61 -6.60 0.07
CA HIS A 219 0.74 -6.95 0.52
C HIS A 219 1.18 -8.30 -0.03
N GLY A 220 2.41 -8.36 -0.53
CA GLY A 220 2.98 -9.58 -1.10
C GLY A 220 2.28 -10.07 -2.38
N GLN A 221 1.47 -9.24 -3.04
CA GLN A 221 0.85 -9.62 -4.30
C GLN A 221 1.91 -9.99 -5.33
N GLU A 222 1.93 -11.23 -5.82
CA GLU A 222 2.99 -11.75 -6.68
C GLU A 222 2.95 -11.18 -8.09
N THR A 223 1.76 -10.89 -8.60
CA THR A 223 1.60 -10.44 -9.98
C THR A 223 1.12 -9.00 -10.07
N SER A 224 1.73 -8.24 -10.95
CA SER A 224 1.28 -6.91 -11.35
C SER A 224 1.63 -6.69 -12.83
N VAL A 225 0.73 -6.04 -13.55
CA VAL A 225 0.94 -5.69 -14.96
C VAL A 225 1.51 -4.28 -15.15
N TYR A 226 1.72 -3.55 -14.05
CA TYR A 226 2.13 -2.13 -14.06
C TYR A 226 3.53 -1.94 -13.47
N ILE A 227 4.44 -2.85 -13.80
CA ILE A 227 5.83 -2.81 -13.35
C ILE A 227 6.63 -1.85 -14.24
N CYS A 228 7.55 -1.07 -13.65
CA CYS A 228 8.42 -0.18 -14.40
C CYS A 228 9.82 -0.77 -14.61
N ASP A 229 10.44 -0.44 -15.73
CA ASP A 229 11.86 -0.67 -16.04
C ASP A 229 12.58 0.67 -15.88
N ALA A 230 13.23 0.88 -14.74
CA ALA A 230 13.86 2.16 -14.39
C ALA A 230 14.90 2.00 -13.29
N GLN A 231 15.81 2.97 -13.19
CA GLN A 231 16.50 3.24 -11.93
C GLN A 231 15.76 4.35 -11.18
N MET A 232 15.79 4.28 -9.85
CA MET A 232 15.12 5.26 -9.00
C MET A 232 15.99 5.64 -7.81
N ASP A 233 15.84 6.87 -7.37
CA ASP A 233 16.57 7.45 -6.24
C ASP A 233 15.74 8.54 -5.56
N GLU A 234 16.07 8.91 -4.32
CA GLU A 234 15.43 9.99 -3.57
C GLU A 234 13.90 9.93 -3.60
N VAL A 235 13.32 8.76 -3.33
CA VAL A 235 11.87 8.57 -3.31
C VAL A 235 11.29 9.13 -2.02
N GLY A 236 10.46 10.17 -2.14
CA GLY A 236 9.84 10.86 -1.01
C GLY A 236 8.31 10.94 -1.10
N ILE A 237 7.66 10.76 0.04
CA ILE A 237 6.22 10.98 0.25
C ILE A 237 6.05 11.94 1.41
N PHE A 238 5.31 13.04 1.20
CA PHE A 238 5.06 14.06 2.22
C PHE A 238 3.56 14.33 2.35
N ALA A 239 3.08 14.47 3.59
CA ALA A 239 1.72 14.91 3.90
C ALA A 239 1.58 16.45 3.85
N LYS A 240 2.35 17.09 2.98
CA LYS A 240 2.41 18.53 2.76
C LYS A 240 2.55 18.82 1.27
N ALA A 241 2.13 20.00 0.84
CA ALA A 241 2.32 20.51 -0.53
C ALA A 241 3.70 21.18 -0.65
N LEU A 242 4.67 20.47 -1.22
CA LEU A 242 6.05 20.94 -1.41
C LEU A 242 6.41 20.89 -2.90
N THR A 243 7.06 21.94 -3.40
CA THR A 243 7.57 22.00 -4.80
C THR A 243 9.08 21.89 -4.90
N SER A 244 9.78 22.04 -3.78
CA SER A 244 11.23 22.00 -3.67
C SER A 244 11.67 21.82 -2.20
N SER A 245 12.97 21.67 -1.96
CA SER A 245 13.56 21.59 -0.62
C SER A 245 12.97 20.42 0.20
N PHE A 246 13.16 19.22 -0.32
CA PHE A 246 12.71 18.01 0.33
C PHE A 246 13.69 17.59 1.42
N HIS A 247 13.20 17.46 2.65
CA HIS A 247 13.98 17.10 3.82
C HIS A 247 13.45 15.78 4.40
N PRO A 248 14.29 14.75 4.57
CA PRO A 248 13.87 13.46 5.12
C PRO A 248 13.11 13.57 6.45
N GLU A 249 13.52 14.49 7.32
CA GLU A 249 12.91 14.73 8.63
C GLU A 249 11.46 15.27 8.58
N GLU A 250 11.01 15.74 7.42
CA GLU A 250 9.63 16.18 7.19
C GLU A 250 8.79 15.18 6.39
N ALA A 251 9.43 14.11 5.89
CA ALA A 251 8.78 13.12 5.05
C ALA A 251 7.91 12.15 5.88
N ALA A 252 6.85 11.69 5.27
CA ALA A 252 6.13 10.49 5.72
C ALA A 252 6.88 9.20 5.33
N LEU A 253 7.65 9.24 4.24
CA LEU A 253 8.56 8.20 3.79
C LEU A 253 9.68 8.85 2.97
N TRP A 254 10.94 8.45 3.21
CA TRP A 254 12.08 8.87 2.40
C TRP A 254 13.07 7.74 2.20
N LEU A 255 13.29 7.33 0.95
CA LEU A 255 14.19 6.26 0.56
C LEU A 255 15.27 6.82 -0.37
N ASP A 256 16.52 6.76 0.07
CA ASP A 256 17.69 7.21 -0.72
C ASP A 256 18.48 6.07 -1.37
N PHE A 257 18.14 4.83 -1.03
CA PHE A 257 18.74 3.60 -1.57
C PHE A 257 20.27 3.46 -1.37
N GLU A 258 20.88 4.24 -0.50
CA GLU A 258 22.33 4.21 -0.29
C GLU A 258 22.81 2.94 0.42
N GLN A 259 21.95 2.34 1.25
CA GLN A 259 22.28 1.16 2.05
C GLN A 259 21.13 0.14 2.05
N GLU A 260 21.52 -1.12 1.97
CA GLU A 260 20.60 -2.23 2.22
C GLU A 260 21.02 -3.01 3.47
N THR A 261 20.06 -3.60 4.17
CA THR A 261 20.27 -4.49 5.30
C THR A 261 19.57 -5.83 5.06
N GLU A 262 20.15 -6.92 5.55
CA GLU A 262 19.58 -8.27 5.43
C GLU A 262 18.63 -8.62 6.58
N ASN A 263 18.25 -7.66 7.40
CA ASN A 263 17.49 -7.89 8.63
C ASN A 263 15.98 -7.71 8.49
N GLY A 264 15.51 -7.47 7.28
CA GLY A 264 14.09 -7.34 6.99
C GLY A 264 13.34 -8.65 7.18
N THR A 265 12.09 -8.55 7.60
CA THR A 265 11.18 -9.68 7.72
C THR A 265 10.00 -9.44 6.77
N PHE A 266 9.82 -10.34 5.86
CA PHE A 266 8.69 -10.34 4.94
C PHE A 266 7.73 -11.48 5.29
N TYR A 267 6.44 -11.23 5.11
CA TYR A 267 5.40 -12.23 5.34
C TYR A 267 4.83 -12.68 4.00
N SER A 268 5.14 -13.91 3.61
CA SER A 268 4.56 -14.54 2.42
C SER A 268 3.23 -15.20 2.77
N TYR A 269 2.19 -14.89 2.03
CA TYR A 269 0.83 -15.43 2.24
C TYR A 269 0.47 -16.57 1.28
N GLY A 270 1.41 -17.01 0.44
CA GLY A 270 1.17 -18.07 -0.54
C GLY A 270 0.24 -17.65 -1.69
N ILE A 271 -0.34 -18.64 -2.35
CA ILE A 271 -1.21 -18.42 -3.51
C ILE A 271 -2.45 -17.63 -3.10
N GLY A 272 -2.66 -16.48 -3.76
CA GLY A 272 -3.79 -15.59 -3.51
C GLY A 272 -3.49 -14.42 -2.58
N ALA A 273 -2.28 -14.32 -2.07
CA ALA A 273 -1.67 -13.16 -1.37
C ALA A 273 -2.69 -12.22 -0.72
N ARG A 274 -3.52 -12.75 0.18
CA ARG A 274 -4.48 -11.95 0.94
C ARG A 274 -4.17 -12.06 2.42
N THR A 275 -4.17 -10.92 3.09
CA THR A 275 -4.14 -10.86 4.54
C THR A 275 -5.50 -11.28 5.07
N TYR A 276 -5.61 -12.53 5.49
CA TYR A 276 -6.72 -13.00 6.30
C TYR A 276 -6.30 -12.94 7.77
N GLY A 277 -7.27 -12.84 8.64
CA GLY A 277 -7.04 -13.00 10.07
C GLY A 277 -6.97 -11.69 10.84
N SER A 278 -7.36 -11.79 12.10
CA SER A 278 -7.42 -10.69 13.05
C SER A 278 -6.09 -10.42 13.73
N ILE A 279 -5.12 -11.30 13.53
CA ILE A 279 -3.75 -11.20 14.03
C ILE A 279 -2.81 -11.43 12.85
N TRP A 280 -1.83 -10.55 12.70
CA TRP A 280 -0.79 -10.69 11.69
C TRP A 280 0.16 -11.87 11.99
N PRO A 281 0.92 -12.40 11.00
CA PRO A 281 1.89 -13.47 11.25
C PRO A 281 2.93 -13.15 12.32
N ASP A 282 3.29 -11.89 12.51
CA ASP A 282 4.19 -11.39 13.56
C ASP A 282 3.53 -11.29 14.95
N ARG A 283 2.26 -11.73 15.07
CA ARG A 283 1.43 -11.66 16.27
C ARG A 283 0.96 -10.26 16.66
N SER A 284 1.23 -9.24 15.88
CA SER A 284 0.60 -7.95 16.06
C SER A 284 -0.90 -8.02 15.71
N VAL A 285 -1.71 -7.24 16.41
CA VAL A 285 -3.18 -7.31 16.29
C VAL A 285 -3.69 -6.34 15.24
N GLN A 286 -4.72 -6.77 14.51
CA GLN A 286 -5.49 -5.89 13.65
C GLN A 286 -6.58 -5.14 14.45
N PRO A 287 -7.14 -4.04 13.92
CA PRO A 287 -8.19 -3.26 14.60
C PRO A 287 -9.39 -4.10 15.06
N GLU A 288 -9.78 -5.11 14.29
CA GLU A 288 -10.91 -6.01 14.56
C GLU A 288 -10.73 -6.81 15.85
N MET A 289 -9.51 -7.06 16.26
CA MET A 289 -9.22 -7.77 17.52
C MET A 289 -9.77 -7.01 18.74
N ARG A 290 -9.88 -5.70 18.68
CA ARG A 290 -10.47 -4.91 19.75
C ARG A 290 -11.95 -5.22 19.92
N GLN A 291 -12.67 -5.38 18.81
CA GLN A 291 -14.08 -5.78 18.83
C GLN A 291 -14.24 -7.20 19.33
N MET A 292 -13.42 -8.14 18.85
CA MET A 292 -13.41 -9.54 19.32
C MET A 292 -13.17 -9.62 20.83
N LYS A 293 -12.21 -8.86 21.33
CA LYS A 293 -11.93 -8.80 22.76
C LYS A 293 -13.12 -8.26 23.57
N LYS A 294 -13.79 -7.23 23.06
CA LYS A 294 -14.98 -6.65 23.69
C LYS A 294 -16.13 -7.65 23.72
N THR A 295 -16.44 -8.26 22.58
CA THR A 295 -17.57 -9.22 22.44
C THR A 295 -17.33 -10.52 23.20
N GLY A 296 -16.06 -10.98 23.28
CA GLY A 296 -15.68 -12.20 23.99
C GLY A 296 -15.49 -12.03 25.52
N GLN A 297 -15.72 -10.82 26.07
CA GLN A 297 -15.67 -10.66 27.53
C GLN A 297 -16.87 -11.34 28.19
N PRO A 298 -16.66 -12.10 29.29
CA PRO A 298 -17.77 -12.65 30.04
C PRO A 298 -18.72 -11.52 30.47
N LEU A 299 -20.01 -11.72 30.23
CA LEU A 299 -21.01 -10.80 30.80
C LEU A 299 -20.87 -10.90 32.33
N SER A 300 -20.47 -9.81 32.96
CA SER A 300 -20.60 -9.68 34.41
C SER A 300 -22.10 -9.54 34.70
N PHE A 301 -22.69 -10.58 35.24
CA PHE A 301 -24.03 -10.56 35.79
C PHE A 301 -24.06 -9.85 37.14
#